data_484cca124be073f9dd793e65f555040e
#
_entry.id   484cca124be073f9dd793e65f555040e
#
_cell.length_a   1.000
_cell.length_b   1.000
_cell.length_c   1.000
_cell.angle_alpha   90.00
_cell.angle_beta   90.00
_cell.angle_gamma   90.00
#
_symmetry.space_group_name_H-M   'P 1'
#
loop_
_entity.id
_entity.type
_entity.pdbx_description
1 polymer ?
#
loop_
_entity_poly.entity_id
_entity_poly.type
_entity_poly.pdbx_seq_one_letter_code
_entity_poly.pdbx_strand_id
1 'polypeptide(L)'
;MLFNATHQEELRVAIVDGQKLIDLDIEIAGREQRKGNIYKGVITRIEPGLEACFVNYGEDRHGFLPFKEIARSYFKEGVDVRTARIQDALREGQELIVQVEKEERGNKGAALTTFISLAGRYLVLMPNNPRGGGVSRRVEGEERQELREAMDQLTIPPGMSIIARTAGIGRNAEELQWDMSYLMQLWTAIDGAAKDNPAPILIYLESSLVIRAIRDYFSPDIGEILIDTDDIADQATAFMSVVMPDNVQRVKRYRDDVPLFSRFQIEHQIETAYSRTVDLPSGGSVVI
;
A
#
# COMPACT_ATOMS: atom_id res chain seq x y z
N MET A 1 16.76 -9.72 0.19
CA MET A 1 15.65 -9.64 -0.78
C MET A 1 16.22 -9.54 -2.18
N LEU A 2 15.63 -10.23 -3.14
CA LEU A 2 16.06 -10.26 -4.53
C LEU A 2 14.91 -9.82 -5.43
N PHE A 3 15.14 -8.80 -6.27
CA PHE A 3 14.18 -8.34 -7.28
C PHE A 3 14.69 -8.68 -8.65
N ASN A 4 13.98 -9.57 -9.34
CA ASN A 4 14.29 -9.96 -10.72
C ASN A 4 13.23 -9.37 -11.65
N ALA A 5 13.65 -8.40 -12.45
CA ALA A 5 12.81 -7.63 -13.37
C ALA A 5 13.36 -7.63 -14.81
N THR A 6 14.28 -8.53 -15.13
CA THR A 6 14.87 -8.63 -16.49
C THR A 6 13.88 -9.10 -17.54
N HIS A 7 12.78 -9.76 -17.13
CA HIS A 7 11.69 -10.12 -18.03
C HIS A 7 10.66 -8.98 -18.05
N GLN A 8 10.36 -8.45 -19.25
CA GLN A 8 9.41 -7.34 -19.40
C GLN A 8 7.97 -7.70 -19.00
N GLU A 9 7.64 -8.99 -18.96
CA GLU A 9 6.28 -9.48 -18.68
C GLU A 9 6.04 -9.78 -17.21
N GLU A 10 7.10 -9.83 -16.38
CA GLU A 10 6.96 -10.16 -14.96
C GLU A 10 8.04 -9.54 -14.08
N LEU A 11 7.63 -9.13 -12.91
CA LEU A 11 8.50 -8.78 -11.78
C LEU A 11 8.40 -9.87 -10.71
N ARG A 12 9.51 -10.45 -10.32
CA ARG A 12 9.59 -11.48 -9.27
C ARG A 12 10.37 -10.96 -8.07
N VAL A 13 9.84 -11.17 -6.88
CA VAL A 13 10.52 -10.81 -5.62
C VAL A 13 10.70 -12.05 -4.77
N ALA A 14 11.94 -12.38 -4.44
CA ALA A 14 12.27 -13.51 -3.57
C ALA A 14 12.90 -13.04 -2.26
N ILE A 15 12.49 -13.65 -1.17
CA ILE A 15 13.14 -13.54 0.14
C ILE A 15 13.98 -14.80 0.32
N VAL A 16 15.26 -14.63 0.61
CA VAL A 16 16.19 -15.75 0.74
C VAL A 16 16.98 -15.66 2.05
N ASP A 17 17.31 -16.83 2.60
CA ASP A 17 18.29 -16.99 3.65
C ASP A 17 19.44 -17.83 3.09
N GLY A 18 20.54 -17.17 2.75
CA GLY A 18 21.60 -17.77 1.95
C GLY A 18 21.09 -18.23 0.58
N GLN A 19 21.06 -19.54 0.36
CA GLN A 19 20.55 -20.19 -0.87
C GLN A 19 19.18 -20.84 -0.66
N LYS A 20 18.48 -20.54 0.43
CA LYS A 20 17.15 -21.07 0.72
C LYS A 20 16.09 -20.04 0.40
N LEU A 21 15.14 -20.40 -0.44
CA LEU A 21 13.95 -19.60 -0.70
C LEU A 21 13.02 -19.63 0.52
N ILE A 22 12.67 -18.47 1.05
CA ILE A 22 11.76 -18.32 2.19
C ILE A 22 10.39 -17.89 1.70
N ASP A 23 10.32 -16.92 0.76
CA ASP A 23 9.07 -16.42 0.21
C ASP A 23 9.28 -15.94 -1.23
N LEU A 24 8.18 -15.93 -2.02
CA LEU A 24 8.17 -15.50 -3.41
C LEU A 24 6.87 -14.79 -3.75
N ASP A 25 6.97 -13.63 -4.38
CA ASP A 25 5.83 -12.92 -4.96
C ASP A 25 6.12 -12.58 -6.42
N ILE A 26 5.08 -12.60 -7.27
CA ILE A 26 5.18 -12.37 -8.72
C ILE A 26 4.08 -11.42 -9.16
N GLU A 27 4.47 -10.39 -9.91
CA GLU A 27 3.56 -9.47 -10.60
C GLU A 27 3.73 -9.63 -12.11
N ILE A 28 2.61 -9.83 -12.81
CA ILE A 28 2.60 -10.01 -14.28
C ILE A 28 2.19 -8.67 -14.90
N ALA A 29 3.00 -8.19 -15.84
CA ALA A 29 2.72 -6.99 -16.62
C ALA A 29 1.36 -7.11 -17.35
N GLY A 30 0.62 -6.00 -17.46
CA GLY A 30 -0.71 -5.96 -18.09
C GLY A 30 -1.88 -6.29 -17.17
N ARG A 31 -1.64 -6.63 -15.91
CA ARG A 31 -2.63 -6.67 -14.83
C ARG A 31 -2.40 -5.51 -13.87
N GLU A 32 -2.37 -4.30 -14.40
CA GLU A 32 -2.24 -3.11 -13.56
C GLU A 32 -3.40 -3.07 -12.56
N GLN A 33 -3.10 -3.34 -11.31
CA GLN A 33 -4.04 -3.13 -10.21
C GLN A 33 -3.89 -1.68 -9.75
N ARG A 34 -5.00 -0.94 -9.72
CA ARG A 34 -5.02 0.46 -9.28
C ARG A 34 -5.57 0.61 -7.87
N LYS A 35 -6.13 -0.46 -7.33
CA LYS A 35 -6.69 -0.45 -5.97
C LYS A 35 -5.63 -0.03 -4.94
N GLY A 36 -5.99 0.94 -4.11
CA GLY A 36 -5.10 1.49 -3.10
C GLY A 36 -4.27 2.68 -3.57
N ASN A 37 -4.09 2.88 -4.89
CA ASN A 37 -3.35 4.02 -5.42
C ASN A 37 -4.01 5.34 -5.01
N ILE A 38 -3.18 6.35 -4.74
CA ILE A 38 -3.61 7.66 -4.27
C ILE A 38 -3.29 8.70 -5.33
N TYR A 39 -4.27 9.54 -5.63
CA TYR A 39 -4.21 10.59 -6.63
C TYR A 39 -4.64 11.92 -6.02
N LYS A 40 -4.17 13.02 -6.58
CA LYS A 40 -4.83 14.31 -6.47
C LYS A 40 -5.77 14.44 -7.66
N GLY A 41 -7.06 14.60 -7.40
CA GLY A 41 -8.09 14.71 -8.42
C GLY A 41 -8.87 16.03 -8.35
N VAL A 42 -9.65 16.29 -9.40
CA VAL A 42 -10.53 17.46 -9.52
C VAL A 42 -11.97 17.01 -9.71
N ILE A 43 -12.89 17.57 -8.94
CA ILE A 43 -14.34 17.35 -9.14
C ILE A 43 -14.75 17.98 -10.47
N THR A 44 -15.22 17.16 -11.40
CA THR A 44 -15.65 17.61 -12.71
C THR A 44 -17.16 17.80 -12.80
N ARG A 45 -17.93 17.02 -12.04
CA ARG A 45 -19.39 17.09 -12.03
C ARG A 45 -19.96 16.61 -10.71
N ILE A 46 -20.92 17.34 -10.18
CA ILE A 46 -21.70 16.96 -9.00
C ILE A 46 -23.07 16.43 -9.48
N GLU A 47 -23.46 15.27 -8.97
CA GLU A 47 -24.73 14.60 -9.26
C GLU A 47 -25.59 14.51 -8.00
N PRO A 48 -26.44 15.50 -7.72
CA PRO A 48 -27.26 15.52 -6.50
C PRO A 48 -28.19 14.32 -6.37
N GLY A 49 -28.73 13.83 -7.52
CA GLY A 49 -29.62 12.67 -7.53
C GLY A 49 -28.95 11.36 -7.11
N LEU A 50 -27.63 11.27 -7.20
CA LEU A 50 -26.84 10.12 -6.79
C LEU A 50 -26.13 10.34 -5.44
N GLU A 51 -26.24 11.54 -4.87
CA GLU A 51 -25.41 11.97 -3.72
C GLU A 51 -23.92 11.59 -3.93
N ALA A 52 -23.39 11.95 -5.11
CA ALA A 52 -22.04 11.62 -5.54
C ALA A 52 -21.48 12.69 -6.49
N CYS A 53 -20.17 12.65 -6.71
CA CYS A 53 -19.53 13.44 -7.76
C CYS A 53 -18.60 12.57 -8.61
N PHE A 54 -18.27 13.09 -9.79
CA PHE A 54 -17.26 12.53 -10.68
C PHE A 54 -15.96 13.32 -10.54
N VAL A 55 -14.86 12.58 -10.49
CA VAL A 55 -13.53 13.14 -10.26
C VAL A 55 -12.60 12.74 -11.41
N ASN A 56 -12.00 13.74 -12.05
CA ASN A 56 -10.85 13.50 -12.91
C ASN A 56 -9.62 13.30 -12.02
N TYR A 57 -9.06 12.10 -12.02
CA TYR A 57 -7.88 11.74 -11.25
C TYR A 57 -6.68 11.34 -12.12
N GLY A 58 -6.78 11.59 -13.45
CA GLY A 58 -5.68 11.38 -14.40
C GLY A 58 -5.81 10.10 -15.24
N GLU A 59 -6.86 9.33 -15.02
CA GLU A 59 -7.15 8.13 -15.81
C GLU A 59 -8.17 8.41 -16.91
N ASP A 60 -8.32 7.51 -17.88
CA ASP A 60 -9.21 7.68 -19.05
C ASP A 60 -10.68 7.92 -18.66
N ARG A 61 -11.10 7.31 -17.56
CA ARG A 61 -12.46 7.46 -17.03
C ARG A 61 -12.45 8.18 -15.70
N HIS A 62 -13.38 9.11 -15.54
CA HIS A 62 -13.58 9.78 -14.26
C HIS A 62 -14.03 8.77 -13.18
N GLY A 63 -13.48 8.91 -11.98
CA GLY A 63 -13.86 8.11 -10.84
C GLY A 63 -15.16 8.57 -10.21
N PHE A 64 -15.88 7.64 -9.61
CA PHE A 64 -17.13 7.89 -8.87
C PHE A 64 -16.82 8.04 -7.38
N LEU A 65 -17.18 9.17 -6.81
CA LEU A 65 -16.95 9.52 -5.41
C LEU A 65 -18.28 9.81 -4.69
N PRO A 66 -18.80 8.85 -3.90
CA PRO A 66 -20.01 9.05 -3.11
C PRO A 66 -19.80 10.11 -2.01
N PHE A 67 -20.84 10.87 -1.68
CA PHE A 67 -20.77 11.91 -0.66
C PHE A 67 -20.35 11.38 0.72
N LYS A 68 -20.79 10.19 1.07
CA LYS A 68 -20.39 9.51 2.33
C LYS A 68 -18.89 9.15 2.40
N GLU A 69 -18.21 9.11 1.27
CA GLU A 69 -16.77 8.83 1.15
C GLU A 69 -15.92 10.12 1.13
N ILE A 70 -16.53 11.27 1.41
CA ILE A 70 -15.84 12.55 1.42
C ILE A 70 -15.64 13.03 2.85
N ALA A 71 -14.38 13.25 3.22
CA ALA A 71 -14.01 13.78 4.53
C ALA A 71 -14.53 15.21 4.71
N ARG A 72 -14.96 15.52 5.91
CA ARG A 72 -15.56 16.82 6.25
C ARG A 72 -14.62 18.00 6.05
N SER A 73 -13.31 17.76 6.09
CA SER A 73 -12.29 18.77 5.82
C SER A 73 -12.39 19.38 4.40
N TYR A 74 -13.07 18.70 3.48
CA TYR A 74 -13.32 19.20 2.13
C TYR A 74 -14.61 19.99 1.98
N PHE A 75 -15.46 20.06 3.02
CA PHE A 75 -16.72 20.77 2.94
C PHE A 75 -16.50 22.29 3.00
N LYS A 76 -17.34 23.02 2.30
CA LYS A 76 -17.39 24.50 2.39
C LYS A 76 -17.60 24.93 3.85
N GLU A 77 -17.04 26.08 4.21
CA GLU A 77 -17.24 26.67 5.52
C GLU A 77 -18.71 26.99 5.76
N GLY A 78 -19.18 26.79 6.99
CA GLY A 78 -20.53 27.12 7.43
C GLY A 78 -21.61 26.12 7.06
N VAL A 79 -21.25 24.99 6.42
CA VAL A 79 -22.21 23.93 6.08
C VAL A 79 -22.54 23.06 7.29
N ASP A 80 -23.84 22.90 7.60
CA ASP A 80 -24.26 21.94 8.63
C ASP A 80 -24.08 20.51 8.14
N VAL A 81 -23.11 19.84 8.70
CA VAL A 81 -22.69 18.47 8.32
C VAL A 81 -23.80 17.43 8.47
N ARG A 82 -24.83 17.70 9.29
CA ARG A 82 -25.92 16.75 9.57
C ARG A 82 -27.00 16.76 8.49
N THR A 83 -27.19 17.90 7.84
CA THR A 83 -28.27 18.15 6.89
C THR A 83 -27.76 18.44 5.47
N ALA A 84 -26.44 18.64 5.31
CA ALA A 84 -25.80 18.98 4.06
C ALA A 84 -26.04 17.93 2.98
N ARG A 85 -26.37 18.39 1.79
CA ARG A 85 -26.33 17.62 0.56
C ARG A 85 -25.01 17.89 -0.18
N ILE A 86 -24.66 17.02 -1.10
CA ILE A 86 -23.39 17.13 -1.83
C ILE A 86 -23.23 18.50 -2.53
N GLN A 87 -24.26 19.03 -3.14
CA GLN A 87 -24.22 20.33 -3.83
C GLN A 87 -24.00 21.52 -2.88
N ASP A 88 -24.40 21.37 -1.60
CA ASP A 88 -24.21 22.40 -0.59
C ASP A 88 -22.79 22.41 -0.07
N ALA A 89 -22.20 21.21 0.06
CA ALA A 89 -20.91 20.99 0.68
C ALA A 89 -19.71 21.17 -0.27
N LEU A 90 -19.87 20.87 -1.57
CA LEU A 90 -18.79 20.80 -2.53
C LEU A 90 -19.02 21.74 -3.71
N ARG A 91 -17.97 21.92 -4.53
CA ARG A 91 -18.01 22.67 -5.80
C ARG A 91 -17.28 21.93 -6.90
N GLU A 92 -17.71 22.10 -8.13
CA GLU A 92 -16.96 21.69 -9.32
C GLU A 92 -15.65 22.48 -9.41
N GLY A 93 -14.59 21.84 -9.90
CA GLY A 93 -13.24 22.39 -9.92
C GLY A 93 -12.49 22.29 -8.59
N GLN A 94 -13.11 21.75 -7.53
CA GLN A 94 -12.44 21.52 -6.25
C GLN A 94 -11.45 20.36 -6.37
N GLU A 95 -10.23 20.61 -5.89
CA GLU A 95 -9.20 19.58 -5.78
C GLU A 95 -9.34 18.79 -4.47
N LEU A 96 -9.02 17.51 -4.52
CA LEU A 96 -9.01 16.64 -3.34
C LEU A 96 -8.09 15.44 -3.56
N ILE A 97 -7.59 14.87 -2.44
CA ILE A 97 -6.83 13.63 -2.45
C ILE A 97 -7.82 12.47 -2.42
N VAL A 98 -7.68 11.56 -3.37
CA VAL A 98 -8.53 10.38 -3.49
C VAL A 98 -7.73 9.10 -3.56
N GLN A 99 -8.30 8.04 -3.04
CA GLN A 99 -7.77 6.69 -3.12
C GLN A 99 -8.74 5.80 -3.89
N VAL A 100 -8.22 4.91 -4.71
CA VAL A 100 -9.04 3.91 -5.43
C VAL A 100 -9.46 2.82 -4.46
N GLU A 101 -10.75 2.74 -4.15
CA GLU A 101 -11.34 1.70 -3.31
C GLU A 101 -11.66 0.43 -4.11
N LYS A 102 -12.22 0.64 -5.33
CA LYS A 102 -12.56 -0.44 -6.27
C LYS A 102 -12.18 0.00 -7.68
N GLU A 103 -11.61 -0.93 -8.40
CA GLU A 103 -11.23 -0.72 -9.80
C GLU A 103 -12.42 -0.56 -10.73
N GLU A 104 -12.15 -0.05 -11.90
CA GLU A 104 -13.14 0.03 -12.99
C GLU A 104 -13.69 -1.35 -13.30
N ARG A 105 -14.98 -1.41 -13.55
CA ARG A 105 -15.64 -2.65 -13.93
C ARG A 105 -16.68 -2.41 -15.03
N GLY A 106 -16.45 -3.01 -16.18
CA GLY A 106 -17.32 -2.81 -17.35
C GLY A 106 -17.38 -1.34 -17.75
N ASN A 107 -18.57 -0.74 -17.72
CA ASN A 107 -18.78 0.66 -18.08
C ASN A 107 -18.71 1.63 -16.88
N LYS A 108 -18.41 1.12 -15.67
CA LYS A 108 -18.33 1.94 -14.46
C LYS A 108 -16.88 2.35 -14.19
N GLY A 109 -16.66 3.63 -13.96
CA GLY A 109 -15.38 4.16 -13.50
C GLY A 109 -15.03 3.63 -12.10
N ALA A 110 -13.77 3.83 -11.68
CA ALA A 110 -13.30 3.42 -10.38
C ALA A 110 -14.12 4.08 -9.25
N ALA A 111 -14.34 3.32 -8.16
CA ALA A 111 -14.90 3.88 -6.93
C ALA A 111 -13.78 4.50 -6.11
N LEU A 112 -13.95 5.76 -5.74
CA LEU A 112 -12.98 6.56 -5.00
C LEU A 112 -13.46 6.83 -3.57
N THR A 113 -12.51 7.10 -2.69
CA THR A 113 -12.74 7.60 -1.33
C THR A 113 -11.73 8.68 -0.99
N THR A 114 -12.10 9.64 -0.18
CA THR A 114 -11.16 10.61 0.41
C THR A 114 -10.66 10.15 1.80
N PHE A 115 -11.24 9.11 2.36
CA PHE A 115 -10.76 8.50 3.59
C PHE A 115 -9.55 7.61 3.28
N ILE A 116 -8.39 8.25 3.23
CA ILE A 116 -7.14 7.60 2.90
C ILE A 116 -6.81 6.52 3.92
N SER A 117 -6.32 5.39 3.44
CA SER A 117 -5.95 4.22 4.22
C SER A 117 -4.57 3.75 3.75
N LEU A 118 -3.55 3.95 4.58
CA LEU A 118 -2.17 3.58 4.30
C LEU A 118 -1.81 2.30 5.03
N ALA A 119 -1.51 1.25 4.29
CA ALA A 119 -1.15 -0.03 4.86
C ALA A 119 0.35 -0.07 5.19
N GLY A 120 0.68 -0.29 6.47
CA GLY A 120 1.97 -0.72 6.95
C GLY A 120 2.05 -2.25 7.01
N ARG A 121 3.12 -2.75 7.62
CA ARG A 121 3.28 -4.18 7.87
C ARG A 121 2.27 -4.69 8.91
N TYR A 122 2.15 -3.99 10.03
CA TYR A 122 1.33 -4.35 11.19
C TYR A 122 0.12 -3.46 11.39
N LEU A 123 0.18 -2.23 10.92
CA LEU A 123 -0.83 -1.21 11.12
C LEU A 123 -1.41 -0.72 9.79
N VAL A 124 -2.59 -0.12 9.87
CA VAL A 124 -3.16 0.72 8.81
C VAL A 124 -3.39 2.10 9.40
N LEU A 125 -2.82 3.14 8.81
CA LEU A 125 -3.03 4.52 9.19
C LEU A 125 -4.16 5.14 8.38
N MET A 126 -5.09 5.80 9.07
CA MET A 126 -6.15 6.62 8.47
C MET A 126 -5.95 8.08 8.88
N PRO A 127 -5.25 8.88 8.05
CA PRO A 127 -4.81 10.22 8.45
C PRO A 127 -5.93 11.25 8.56
N ASN A 128 -7.08 11.01 7.96
CA ASN A 128 -8.23 11.93 7.94
C ASN A 128 -9.54 11.31 8.47
N ASN A 129 -9.45 10.21 9.21
CA ASN A 129 -10.59 9.53 9.82
C ASN A 129 -10.34 9.24 11.32
N PRO A 130 -10.63 10.18 12.22
CA PRO A 130 -10.36 10.01 13.67
C PRO A 130 -11.22 8.93 14.36
N ARG A 131 -12.26 8.42 13.70
CA ARG A 131 -13.20 7.45 14.26
C ARG A 131 -12.98 6.02 13.79
N GLY A 132 -11.98 5.79 12.92
CA GLY A 132 -11.77 4.50 12.25
C GLY A 132 -10.91 3.50 13.01
N GLY A 133 -10.35 3.86 14.17
CA GLY A 133 -9.32 3.06 14.86
C GLY A 133 -9.81 1.77 15.52
N GLY A 134 -8.86 0.88 15.81
CA GLY A 134 -9.10 -0.36 16.55
C GLY A 134 -8.22 -1.53 16.13
N VAL A 135 -8.65 -2.73 16.45
CA VAL A 135 -8.01 -3.98 16.05
C VAL A 135 -8.85 -4.65 14.98
N SER A 136 -8.19 -5.27 13.99
CA SER A 136 -8.84 -6.03 12.92
C SER A 136 -9.93 -6.96 13.48
N ARG A 137 -11.08 -7.05 12.80
CA ARG A 137 -12.18 -7.94 13.19
C ARG A 137 -11.83 -9.43 13.13
N ARG A 138 -10.73 -9.75 12.46
CA ARG A 138 -10.22 -11.13 12.34
C ARG A 138 -9.40 -11.58 13.54
N VAL A 139 -9.06 -10.66 14.45
CA VAL A 139 -8.30 -10.95 15.67
C VAL A 139 -9.30 -11.05 16.82
N GLU A 140 -9.26 -12.15 17.57
CA GLU A 140 -10.22 -12.45 18.62
C GLU A 140 -9.49 -12.84 19.94
N GLY A 141 -10.23 -12.97 21.04
CA GLY A 141 -9.74 -13.48 22.31
C GLY A 141 -8.62 -12.67 22.94
N GLU A 142 -7.67 -13.37 23.56
CA GLU A 142 -6.51 -12.80 24.27
C GLU A 142 -5.60 -12.01 23.32
N GLU A 143 -5.34 -12.53 22.12
CA GLU A 143 -4.51 -11.86 21.11
C GLU A 143 -5.03 -10.46 20.77
N ARG A 144 -6.36 -10.30 20.75
CA ARG A 144 -6.99 -8.98 20.51
C ARG A 144 -6.73 -8.02 21.65
N GLN A 145 -6.76 -8.49 22.87
CA GLN A 145 -6.51 -7.68 24.06
C GLN A 145 -5.05 -7.26 24.15
N GLU A 146 -4.13 -8.22 23.98
CA GLU A 146 -2.68 -7.95 23.98
C GLU A 146 -2.30 -6.94 22.91
N LEU A 147 -2.82 -7.11 21.69
CA LEU A 147 -2.58 -6.19 20.58
C LEU A 147 -3.14 -4.79 20.86
N ARG A 148 -4.31 -4.69 21.52
CA ARG A 148 -4.88 -3.41 21.95
C ARG A 148 -4.00 -2.73 22.99
N GLU A 149 -3.52 -3.45 23.99
CA GLU A 149 -2.62 -2.94 25.03
C GLU A 149 -1.30 -2.41 24.43
N ALA A 150 -0.76 -3.12 23.42
CA ALA A 150 0.42 -2.65 22.70
C ALA A 150 0.12 -1.37 21.89
N MET A 151 -1.05 -1.29 21.23
CA MET A 151 -1.47 -0.09 20.49
C MET A 151 -1.71 1.13 21.39
N ASP A 152 -2.22 0.94 22.61
CA ASP A 152 -2.51 2.02 23.54
C ASP A 152 -1.22 2.75 24.01
N GLN A 153 -0.05 2.15 23.80
CA GLN A 153 1.25 2.76 24.05
C GLN A 153 1.72 3.66 22.90
N LEU A 154 1.06 3.62 21.74
CA LEU A 154 1.45 4.42 20.58
C LEU A 154 0.89 5.83 20.67
N THR A 155 1.68 6.80 20.25
CA THR A 155 1.23 8.19 20.14
C THR A 155 0.63 8.44 18.77
N ILE A 156 -0.69 8.60 18.71
CA ILE A 156 -1.43 8.87 17.46
C ILE A 156 -1.70 10.37 17.37
N PRO A 157 -1.32 11.06 16.28
CA PRO A 157 -1.62 12.47 16.09
C PRO A 157 -3.13 12.75 16.09
N PRO A 158 -3.57 13.94 16.58
CA PRO A 158 -4.98 14.33 16.54
C PRO A 158 -5.55 14.30 15.12
N GLY A 159 -6.78 13.80 14.98
CA GLY A 159 -7.46 13.68 13.69
C GLY A 159 -7.14 12.42 12.91
N MET A 160 -6.20 11.62 13.37
CA MET A 160 -5.81 10.34 12.77
C MET A 160 -6.32 9.16 13.60
N SER A 161 -6.36 7.99 12.98
CA SER A 161 -6.60 6.72 13.66
C SER A 161 -5.81 5.58 13.02
N ILE A 162 -5.61 4.50 13.76
CA ILE A 162 -4.91 3.31 13.30
C ILE A 162 -5.75 2.06 13.52
N ILE A 163 -5.58 1.08 12.62
CA ILE A 163 -6.10 -0.27 12.79
C ILE A 163 -4.93 -1.25 12.83
N ALA A 164 -4.87 -2.09 13.86
CA ALA A 164 -3.92 -3.19 13.88
C ALA A 164 -4.38 -4.33 12.96
N ARG A 165 -3.47 -4.78 12.11
CA ARG A 165 -3.67 -5.94 11.20
C ARG A 165 -3.43 -7.25 11.95
N THR A 166 -3.87 -8.36 11.36
CA THR A 166 -3.59 -9.71 11.88
C THR A 166 -2.09 -10.01 11.98
N ALA A 167 -1.27 -9.43 11.08
CA ALA A 167 0.20 -9.53 11.14
C ALA A 167 0.82 -8.87 12.39
N GLY A 168 0.06 -8.03 13.10
CA GLY A 168 0.49 -7.39 14.35
C GLY A 168 0.34 -8.29 15.58
N ILE A 169 -0.28 -9.47 15.47
CA ILE A 169 -0.42 -10.42 16.59
C ILE A 169 0.97 -10.80 17.09
N GLY A 170 1.16 -10.74 18.43
CA GLY A 170 2.42 -11.06 19.09
C GLY A 170 3.54 -10.03 18.90
N ARG A 171 3.24 -8.86 18.31
CA ARG A 171 4.21 -7.77 18.14
C ARG A 171 4.20 -6.85 19.37
N ASN A 172 5.39 -6.42 19.78
CA ASN A 172 5.54 -5.47 20.90
C ASN A 172 5.30 -4.02 20.43
N ALA A 173 5.21 -3.09 21.39
CA ALA A 173 4.96 -1.68 21.11
C ALA A 173 6.08 -1.02 20.27
N GLU A 174 7.34 -1.47 20.39
CA GLU A 174 8.46 -0.94 19.63
C GLU A 174 8.33 -1.28 18.13
N GLU A 175 7.97 -2.52 17.82
CA GLU A 175 7.72 -2.97 16.43
C GLU A 175 6.54 -2.22 15.80
N LEU A 176 5.46 -2.02 16.58
CA LEU A 176 4.31 -1.24 16.13
C LEU A 176 4.65 0.25 15.96
N GLN A 177 5.49 0.81 16.85
CA GLN A 177 5.95 2.19 16.74
C GLN A 177 6.84 2.39 15.51
N TRP A 178 7.66 1.43 15.17
CA TRP A 178 8.45 1.47 13.94
C TRP A 178 7.55 1.54 12.70
N ASP A 179 6.54 0.68 12.64
CA ASP A 179 5.57 0.67 11.52
C ASP A 179 4.75 1.97 11.48
N MET A 180 4.37 2.51 12.64
CA MET A 180 3.70 3.82 12.74
C MET A 180 4.58 4.95 12.21
N SER A 181 5.88 4.95 12.53
CA SER A 181 6.83 5.95 12.05
C SER A 181 6.97 5.92 10.53
N TYR A 182 7.04 4.72 9.96
CA TYR A 182 6.98 4.50 8.51
C TYR A 182 5.72 5.14 7.88
N LEU A 183 4.54 4.83 8.43
CA LEU A 183 3.26 5.34 7.93
C LEU A 183 3.15 6.86 8.03
N MET A 184 3.69 7.45 9.09
CA MET A 184 3.72 8.90 9.26
C MET A 184 4.62 9.59 8.25
N GLN A 185 5.79 9.02 7.95
CA GLN A 185 6.69 9.54 6.91
C GLN A 185 6.04 9.44 5.53
N LEU A 186 5.41 8.30 5.23
CA LEU A 186 4.68 8.09 3.98
C LEU A 186 3.54 9.11 3.83
N TRP A 187 2.72 9.33 4.86
CA TRP A 187 1.65 10.31 4.81
C TRP A 187 2.19 11.74 4.61
N THR A 188 3.25 12.11 5.29
CA THR A 188 3.89 13.42 5.14
C THR A 188 4.35 13.64 3.70
N ALA A 189 4.93 12.62 3.05
CA ALA A 189 5.34 12.70 1.66
C ALA A 189 4.14 12.83 0.70
N ILE A 190 3.07 12.08 0.93
CA ILE A 190 1.84 12.13 0.13
C ILE A 190 1.17 13.51 0.24
N ASP A 191 1.02 14.03 1.43
CA ASP A 191 0.40 15.34 1.69
C ASP A 191 1.24 16.48 1.10
N GLY A 192 2.57 16.40 1.22
CA GLY A 192 3.51 17.32 0.59
C GLY A 192 3.41 17.32 -0.93
N ALA A 193 3.46 16.13 -1.55
CA ALA A 193 3.34 15.99 -2.99
C ALA A 193 1.99 16.50 -3.52
N ALA A 194 0.90 16.32 -2.75
CA ALA A 194 -0.41 16.84 -3.11
C ALA A 194 -0.47 18.37 -3.06
N LYS A 195 0.27 19.01 -2.16
CA LYS A 195 0.35 20.49 -2.07
C LYS A 195 1.20 21.09 -3.19
N ASP A 196 2.28 20.43 -3.54
CA ASP A 196 3.28 20.95 -4.50
C ASP A 196 2.90 20.76 -5.96
N ASN A 197 1.97 19.88 -6.27
CA ASN A 197 1.60 19.53 -7.64
C ASN A 197 0.14 19.86 -7.94
N PRO A 198 -0.16 20.33 -9.19
CA PRO A 198 -1.54 20.53 -9.64
C PRO A 198 -2.24 19.18 -9.91
N ALA A 199 -3.57 19.15 -9.74
CA ALA A 199 -4.38 18.01 -10.15
C ALA A 199 -4.71 18.06 -11.65
N PRO A 200 -4.95 16.92 -12.33
CA PRO A 200 -4.89 15.57 -11.78
C PRO A 200 -3.48 14.97 -11.81
N ILE A 201 -3.10 14.23 -10.78
CA ILE A 201 -1.80 13.56 -10.72
C ILE A 201 -1.85 12.30 -9.81
N LEU A 202 -1.14 11.24 -10.22
CA LEU A 202 -0.83 10.09 -9.36
C LEU A 202 0.22 10.51 -8.32
N ILE A 203 -0.07 10.32 -7.03
CA ILE A 203 0.84 10.67 -5.93
C ILE A 203 1.53 9.42 -5.37
N TYR A 204 0.78 8.34 -5.17
CA TYR A 204 1.31 7.14 -4.53
C TYR A 204 0.79 5.87 -5.19
N LEU A 205 1.71 4.98 -5.53
CA LEU A 205 1.45 3.72 -6.23
C LEU A 205 1.46 2.55 -5.23
N GLU A 206 0.40 2.42 -4.42
CA GLU A 206 0.25 1.33 -3.44
C GLU A 206 0.26 -0.06 -4.10
N SER A 207 -0.22 -0.16 -5.33
CA SER A 207 -0.32 -1.42 -6.06
C SER A 207 1.03 -1.98 -6.53
N SER A 208 2.11 -1.20 -6.54
CA SER A 208 3.44 -1.65 -6.97
C SER A 208 3.95 -2.81 -6.12
N LEU A 209 4.38 -3.91 -6.77
CA LEU A 209 5.00 -5.03 -6.09
C LEU A 209 6.27 -4.62 -5.34
N VAL A 210 7.05 -3.68 -5.88
CA VAL A 210 8.27 -3.16 -5.23
C VAL A 210 7.92 -2.58 -3.86
N ILE A 211 6.92 -1.71 -3.83
CA ILE A 211 6.47 -1.03 -2.59
C ILE A 211 5.89 -2.05 -1.61
N ARG A 212 5.01 -2.94 -2.09
CA ARG A 212 4.39 -3.99 -1.26
C ARG A 212 5.42 -4.93 -0.67
N ALA A 213 6.37 -5.38 -1.46
CA ALA A 213 7.41 -6.30 -1.00
C ALA A 213 8.33 -5.65 0.05
N ILE A 214 8.77 -4.41 -0.17
CA ILE A 214 9.56 -3.68 0.83
C ILE A 214 8.74 -3.51 2.12
N ARG A 215 7.48 -3.08 2.03
CA ARG A 215 6.60 -2.91 3.19
C ARG A 215 6.41 -4.19 3.99
N ASP A 216 6.11 -5.30 3.31
CA ASP A 216 5.67 -6.53 3.97
C ASP A 216 6.85 -7.41 4.42
N TYR A 217 7.98 -7.37 3.74
CA TYR A 217 9.11 -8.27 3.99
C TYR A 217 10.36 -7.59 4.56
N PHE A 218 10.56 -6.28 4.30
CA PHE A 218 11.75 -5.63 4.81
C PHE A 218 11.72 -5.54 6.34
N SER A 219 12.83 -5.98 6.96
CA SER A 219 13.07 -5.91 8.41
C SER A 219 14.55 -5.61 8.64
N PRO A 220 14.96 -5.26 9.87
CA PRO A 220 16.37 -5.08 10.22
C PRO A 220 17.26 -6.28 9.89
N ASP A 221 16.71 -7.50 9.85
CA ASP A 221 17.42 -8.74 9.53
C ASP A 221 17.73 -8.89 8.04
N ILE A 222 17.08 -8.12 7.17
CA ILE A 222 17.39 -8.09 5.73
C ILE A 222 18.68 -7.33 5.51
N GLY A 223 19.76 -8.04 5.23
CA GLY A 223 21.09 -7.46 5.01
C GLY A 223 21.17 -6.64 3.74
N GLU A 224 20.61 -7.13 2.64
CA GLU A 224 20.70 -6.51 1.31
C GLU A 224 19.40 -6.68 0.51
N ILE A 225 19.15 -5.70 -0.35
CA ILE A 225 18.11 -5.72 -1.37
C ILE A 225 18.84 -5.64 -2.72
N LEU A 226 18.91 -6.75 -3.44
CA LEU A 226 19.56 -6.83 -4.74
C LEU A 226 18.53 -6.74 -5.87
N ILE A 227 18.77 -5.86 -6.82
CA ILE A 227 17.83 -5.55 -7.91
C ILE A 227 18.59 -5.58 -9.25
N ASP A 228 18.09 -6.33 -10.22
CA ASP A 228 18.79 -6.58 -11.49
C ASP A 228 18.43 -5.62 -12.64
N THR A 229 17.57 -4.61 -12.41
CA THR A 229 17.26 -3.53 -13.37
C THR A 229 17.40 -2.16 -12.74
N ASP A 230 17.77 -1.15 -13.54
CA ASP A 230 17.98 0.21 -13.04
C ASP A 230 16.67 0.87 -12.63
N ASP A 231 15.62 0.73 -13.44
CA ASP A 231 14.30 1.33 -13.16
C ASP A 231 13.70 0.89 -11.82
N ILE A 232 13.77 -0.41 -11.51
CA ILE A 232 13.27 -0.96 -10.26
C ILE A 232 14.18 -0.57 -9.08
N ALA A 233 15.49 -0.51 -9.29
CA ALA A 233 16.44 -0.04 -8.27
C ALA A 233 16.20 1.43 -7.92
N ASP A 234 15.95 2.28 -8.91
CA ASP A 234 15.63 3.69 -8.71
C ASP A 234 14.28 3.85 -7.97
N GLN A 235 13.27 3.08 -8.34
CA GLN A 235 11.97 3.07 -7.65
C GLN A 235 12.10 2.65 -6.18
N ALA A 236 12.82 1.56 -5.91
CA ALA A 236 13.05 1.07 -4.54
C ALA A 236 13.86 2.09 -3.72
N THR A 237 14.89 2.68 -4.31
CA THR A 237 15.74 3.69 -3.68
C THR A 237 14.94 4.95 -3.35
N ALA A 238 14.16 5.47 -4.30
CA ALA A 238 13.31 6.64 -4.10
C ALA A 238 12.30 6.40 -2.97
N PHE A 239 11.64 5.25 -2.97
CA PHE A 239 10.68 4.87 -1.92
C PHE A 239 11.35 4.78 -0.55
N MET A 240 12.44 4.01 -0.42
CA MET A 240 13.13 3.85 0.85
C MET A 240 13.77 5.14 1.37
N SER A 241 14.22 6.02 0.49
CA SER A 241 14.75 7.34 0.88
C SER A 241 13.71 8.18 1.62
N VAL A 242 12.42 8.01 1.29
CA VAL A 242 11.31 8.73 1.92
C VAL A 242 10.89 8.07 3.24
N VAL A 243 10.73 6.74 3.24
CA VAL A 243 10.07 6.02 4.34
C VAL A 243 11.04 5.35 5.31
N MET A 244 12.26 5.04 4.86
CA MET A 244 13.30 4.33 5.62
C MET A 244 14.71 4.85 5.28
N PRO A 245 14.99 6.15 5.44
CA PRO A 245 16.24 6.78 4.96
C PRO A 245 17.50 6.09 5.50
N ASP A 246 17.48 5.61 6.73
CA ASP A 246 18.61 4.92 7.37
C ASP A 246 18.94 3.55 6.75
N ASN A 247 18.04 3.00 5.93
CA ASN A 247 18.19 1.68 5.32
C ASN A 247 18.38 1.72 3.81
N VAL A 248 18.38 2.90 3.20
CA VAL A 248 18.49 3.05 1.75
C VAL A 248 19.78 2.46 1.17
N GLN A 249 20.87 2.47 1.92
CA GLN A 249 22.16 1.88 1.53
C GLN A 249 22.13 0.35 1.38
N ARG A 250 21.06 -0.31 1.85
CA ARG A 250 20.85 -1.77 1.64
C ARG A 250 20.33 -2.09 0.24
N VAL A 251 19.82 -1.10 -0.50
CA VAL A 251 19.43 -1.27 -1.90
C VAL A 251 20.68 -1.24 -2.76
N LYS A 252 20.92 -2.30 -3.48
CA LYS A 252 22.08 -2.45 -4.35
C LYS A 252 21.68 -2.92 -5.73
N ARG A 253 22.24 -2.28 -6.74
CA ARG A 253 22.10 -2.70 -8.12
C ARG A 253 22.96 -3.93 -8.36
N TYR A 254 22.32 -5.05 -8.73
CA TYR A 254 23.00 -6.27 -9.13
C TYR A 254 23.47 -6.17 -10.58
N ARG A 255 24.78 -6.36 -10.81
CA ARG A 255 25.43 -6.28 -12.13
C ARG A 255 26.46 -7.40 -12.25
N ASP A 256 25.98 -8.63 -12.44
CA ASP A 256 26.81 -9.81 -12.64
C ASP A 256 26.34 -10.48 -13.92
N ASP A 257 27.25 -11.22 -14.60
CA ASP A 257 26.92 -12.00 -15.80
C ASP A 257 26.01 -13.20 -15.48
N VAL A 258 26.03 -13.67 -14.23
CA VAL A 258 25.15 -14.75 -13.77
C VAL A 258 23.79 -14.15 -13.39
N PRO A 259 22.67 -14.66 -13.93
CA PRO A 259 21.34 -14.19 -13.55
C PRO A 259 21.10 -14.24 -12.03
N LEU A 260 20.40 -13.23 -11.49
CA LEU A 260 20.25 -13.02 -10.04
C LEU A 260 19.76 -14.27 -9.29
N PHE A 261 18.68 -14.89 -9.75
CA PHE A 261 18.10 -16.07 -9.07
C PHE A 261 18.97 -17.32 -9.22
N SER A 262 19.67 -17.45 -10.35
CA SER A 262 20.66 -18.52 -10.56
C SER A 262 21.86 -18.38 -9.62
N ARG A 263 22.31 -17.12 -9.37
CA ARG A 263 23.40 -16.84 -8.42
C ARG A 263 23.08 -17.33 -7.01
N PHE A 264 21.82 -17.23 -6.59
CA PHE A 264 21.33 -17.68 -5.29
C PHE A 264 20.79 -19.12 -5.30
N GLN A 265 20.86 -19.82 -6.45
CA GLN A 265 20.44 -21.21 -6.62
C GLN A 265 18.96 -21.47 -6.22
N ILE A 266 18.08 -20.51 -6.48
CA ILE A 266 16.66 -20.60 -6.10
C ILE A 266 15.72 -20.97 -7.26
N GLU A 267 16.17 -20.98 -8.52
CA GLU A 267 15.32 -21.29 -9.68
C GLU A 267 14.60 -22.64 -9.55
N HIS A 268 15.32 -23.69 -9.15
CA HIS A 268 14.71 -25.00 -8.95
C HIS A 268 13.72 -25.03 -7.77
N GLN A 269 13.99 -24.25 -6.72
CA GLN A 269 13.06 -24.12 -5.58
C GLN A 269 11.76 -23.42 -6.00
N ILE A 270 11.84 -22.42 -6.90
CA ILE A 270 10.68 -21.75 -7.48
C ILE A 270 9.87 -22.74 -8.33
N GLU A 271 10.51 -23.49 -9.22
CA GLU A 271 9.84 -24.52 -10.02
C GLU A 271 9.12 -25.54 -9.13
N THR A 272 9.76 -25.97 -8.06
CA THR A 272 9.16 -26.90 -7.10
C THR A 272 7.96 -26.30 -6.37
N ALA A 273 8.02 -25.01 -6.02
CA ALA A 273 6.90 -24.31 -5.36
C ALA A 273 5.65 -24.22 -6.23
N TYR A 274 5.80 -24.20 -7.57
CA TYR A 274 4.68 -24.23 -8.53
C TYR A 274 4.32 -25.62 -9.02
N SER A 275 5.01 -26.67 -8.53
CA SER A 275 4.66 -28.06 -8.85
C SER A 275 3.33 -28.46 -8.22
N ARG A 276 2.55 -29.26 -8.94
CA ARG A 276 1.33 -29.87 -8.38
C ARG A 276 1.59 -30.84 -7.23
N THR A 277 2.80 -31.38 -7.16
CA THR A 277 3.19 -32.34 -6.13
C THR A 277 4.31 -31.74 -5.29
N VAL A 278 4.09 -31.62 -4.01
CA VAL A 278 5.08 -31.16 -3.04
C VAL A 278 5.48 -32.34 -2.16
N ASP A 279 6.76 -32.72 -2.23
CA ASP A 279 7.31 -33.78 -1.40
C ASP A 279 7.57 -33.27 0.03
N LEU A 280 7.16 -34.06 1.01
CA LEU A 280 7.36 -33.75 2.43
C LEU A 280 8.65 -34.38 2.94
N PRO A 281 9.32 -33.76 3.94
CA PRO A 281 10.51 -34.33 4.57
C PRO A 281 10.30 -35.71 5.18
N SER A 282 9.06 -36.10 5.48
CA SER A 282 8.65 -37.42 6.01
C SER A 282 8.57 -38.50 4.94
N GLY A 283 8.82 -38.22 3.66
CA GLY A 283 8.70 -39.16 2.55
C GLY A 283 7.31 -39.30 1.95
N GLY A 284 6.34 -38.49 2.40
CA GLY A 284 5.04 -38.35 1.75
C GLY A 284 5.01 -37.18 0.76
N SER A 285 3.91 -37.04 0.01
CA SER A 285 3.69 -35.90 -0.88
C SER A 285 2.29 -35.33 -0.74
N VAL A 286 2.15 -34.03 -0.97
CA VAL A 286 0.87 -33.33 -1.09
C VAL A 286 0.64 -33.00 -2.55
N VAL A 287 -0.54 -33.31 -3.07
CA VAL A 287 -0.96 -32.96 -4.44
C VAL A 287 -1.99 -31.85 -4.34
N ILE A 288 -1.74 -30.72 -5.03
CA ILE A 288 -2.58 -29.52 -5.05
C ILE A 288 -3.45 -29.51 -6.31
#